data_cf3b0f8c7f60e171eb620fa338f09e5f
#
_entry.id   cf3b0f8c7f60e171eb620fa338f09e5f
#
_cell.length_a   1.000
_cell.length_b   1.000
_cell.length_c   1.000
_cell.angle_alpha   90.00
_cell.angle_beta   90.00
_cell.angle_gamma   90.00
#
_symmetry.space_group_name_H-M   'P 1'
#
loop_
_entity.id
_entity.type
_entity.pdbx_description
1 polymer ?
#
loop_
_entity_poly.entity_id
_entity_poly.type
_entity_poly.pdbx_seq_one_letter_code
_entity_poly.pdbx_strand_id
1 'polypeptide(L)'
;LSALIAPPIGRAASAVGSLIMWATELQPFLMGVLVSVLVGVALTLPISSAAICAALGLTGLAGGAAVAGCCAQMVGFAVMSFRENRWGGLVSQGIGTSMLQMGNIVKNPRIWIPPTLASAITGPLATCLFHLEMNGAPVSSGMGTCGLVGQIGVYTGWVSDVAAGTKAAITAMDWIGLVLI
;
A
#
# COMPACT_ATOMS: atom_id res chain seq x y z
N LEU A 1 20.53 -6.16 22.87
CA LEU A 1 19.13 -6.43 22.45
C LEU A 1 18.95 -6.23 20.95
N SER A 2 19.40 -5.11 20.35
CA SER A 2 19.26 -4.86 18.90
C SER A 2 19.98 -5.91 18.06
N ALA A 3 21.17 -6.35 18.42
CA ALA A 3 21.95 -7.36 17.69
C ALA A 3 21.29 -8.77 17.69
N LEU A 4 20.46 -9.07 18.68
CA LEU A 4 19.71 -10.34 18.76
C LEU A 4 18.40 -10.31 17.99
N ILE A 5 17.75 -9.14 17.92
CA ILE A 5 16.43 -8.97 17.31
C ILE A 5 16.53 -8.58 15.81
N ALA A 6 17.60 -7.88 15.43
CA ALA A 6 17.79 -7.44 14.04
C ALA A 6 17.85 -8.60 13.01
N PRO A 7 18.56 -9.72 13.25
CA PRO A 7 18.61 -10.81 12.28
C PRO A 7 17.25 -11.47 11.99
N PRO A 8 16.39 -11.81 12.98
CA PRO A 8 15.08 -12.41 12.69
C PRO A 8 14.13 -11.42 12.00
N ILE A 9 14.18 -10.12 12.35
CA ILE A 9 13.39 -9.09 11.67
C ILE A 9 13.87 -8.91 10.22
N GLY A 10 15.19 -8.87 10.01
CA GLY A 10 15.76 -8.79 8.66
C GLY A 10 15.36 -9.97 7.77
N ARG A 11 15.39 -11.19 8.31
CA ARG A 11 14.92 -12.40 7.59
C ARG A 11 13.43 -12.34 7.26
N ALA A 12 12.60 -11.88 8.20
CA ALA A 12 11.17 -11.71 7.97
C ALA A 12 10.91 -10.67 6.87
N ALA A 13 11.60 -9.54 6.91
CA ALA A 13 11.48 -8.51 5.87
C ALA A 13 11.95 -9.01 4.49
N SER A 14 13.05 -9.78 4.44
CA SER A 14 13.54 -10.39 3.20
C SER A 14 12.58 -11.44 2.65
N ALA A 15 11.94 -12.23 3.52
CA ALA A 15 10.94 -13.21 3.11
C ALA A 15 9.69 -12.53 2.52
N VAL A 16 9.22 -11.45 3.15
CA VAL A 16 8.11 -10.64 2.60
C VAL A 16 8.53 -10.03 1.25
N GLY A 17 9.75 -9.51 1.14
CA GLY A 17 10.30 -8.97 -0.10
C GLY A 17 10.32 -10.01 -1.23
N SER A 18 10.79 -11.23 -0.97
CA SER A 18 10.81 -12.31 -1.97
C SER A 18 9.42 -12.76 -2.40
N LEU A 19 8.44 -12.77 -1.49
CA LEU A 19 7.04 -13.03 -1.82
C LEU A 19 6.44 -11.94 -2.70
N ILE A 20 6.75 -10.69 -2.43
CA ILE A 20 6.29 -9.56 -3.25
C ILE A 20 6.90 -9.66 -4.66
N MET A 21 8.20 -9.93 -4.78
CA MET A 21 8.86 -10.10 -6.08
C MET A 21 8.23 -11.24 -6.88
N TRP A 22 8.01 -12.39 -6.25
CA TRP A 22 7.31 -13.50 -6.91
C TRP A 22 5.89 -13.09 -7.36
N ALA A 23 5.17 -12.34 -6.53
CA ALA A 23 3.82 -11.88 -6.86
C ALA A 23 3.81 -10.91 -8.06
N THR A 24 4.86 -10.12 -8.28
CA THR A 24 4.92 -9.18 -9.42
C THR A 24 5.07 -9.87 -10.79
N GLU A 25 5.50 -11.13 -10.81
CA GLU A 25 5.63 -11.93 -12.03
C GLU A 25 4.32 -12.59 -12.47
N LEU A 26 3.27 -12.51 -11.65
CA LEU A 26 1.98 -13.11 -11.92
C LEU A 26 1.12 -12.25 -12.87
N GLN A 27 0.01 -12.84 -13.33
CA GLN A 27 -0.99 -12.10 -14.10
C GLN A 27 -1.52 -10.87 -13.34
N PRO A 28 -1.89 -9.78 -14.02
CA PRO A 28 -2.28 -8.51 -13.38
C PRO A 28 -3.33 -8.64 -12.28
N PHE A 29 -4.29 -9.55 -12.44
CA PHE A 29 -5.32 -9.79 -11.42
C PHE A 29 -4.73 -10.40 -10.14
N LEU A 30 -4.00 -11.52 -10.27
CA LEU A 30 -3.38 -12.20 -9.13
C LEU A 30 -2.28 -11.33 -8.49
N MET A 31 -1.49 -10.66 -9.32
CA MET A 31 -0.51 -9.67 -8.87
C MET A 31 -1.19 -8.57 -8.05
N GLY A 32 -2.32 -8.02 -8.56
CA GLY A 32 -3.09 -7.00 -7.86
C GLY A 32 -3.53 -7.46 -6.47
N VAL A 33 -4.11 -8.67 -6.36
CA VAL A 33 -4.53 -9.23 -5.05
C VAL A 33 -3.33 -9.43 -4.12
N LEU A 34 -2.30 -10.14 -4.58
CA LEU A 34 -1.20 -10.55 -3.71
C LEU A 34 -0.34 -9.38 -3.28
N VAL A 35 0.04 -8.50 -4.22
CA VAL A 35 0.88 -7.34 -3.90
C VAL A 35 0.14 -6.39 -2.97
N SER A 36 -1.14 -6.08 -3.23
CA SER A 36 -1.92 -5.18 -2.37
C SER A 36 -2.09 -5.72 -0.96
N VAL A 37 -2.36 -7.02 -0.81
CA VAL A 37 -2.49 -7.66 0.51
C VAL A 37 -1.15 -7.70 1.23
N LEU A 38 -0.09 -8.18 0.56
CA LEU A 38 1.24 -8.34 1.19
C LEU A 38 1.82 -6.99 1.63
N VAL A 39 1.79 -5.98 0.75
CA VAL A 39 2.33 -4.65 1.08
C VAL A 39 1.43 -3.92 2.08
N GLY A 40 0.11 -4.04 1.96
CA GLY A 40 -0.84 -3.49 2.91
C GLY A 40 -0.67 -4.08 4.32
N VAL A 41 -0.52 -5.40 4.42
CA VAL A 41 -0.20 -6.08 5.69
C VAL A 41 1.16 -5.64 6.23
N ALA A 42 2.18 -5.54 5.36
CA ALA A 42 3.52 -5.08 5.76
C ALA A 42 3.50 -3.65 6.32
N LEU A 43 2.65 -2.76 5.78
CA LEU A 43 2.46 -1.40 6.30
C LEU A 43 1.92 -1.40 7.75
N THR A 44 1.04 -2.33 8.08
CA THR A 44 0.43 -2.43 9.42
C THR A 44 1.38 -3.08 10.42
N LEU A 45 2.27 -3.96 9.96
CA LEU A 45 3.30 -4.57 10.79
C LEU A 45 4.38 -3.54 11.17
N PRO A 46 5.12 -3.76 12.28
CA PRO A 46 6.25 -2.91 12.66
C PRO A 46 7.47 -3.15 11.74
N ILE A 47 7.24 -3.16 10.44
CA ILE A 47 8.23 -3.33 9.37
C ILE A 47 8.07 -2.14 8.43
N SER A 48 9.17 -1.60 7.92
CA SER A 48 9.11 -0.49 6.97
C SER A 48 8.70 -0.97 5.58
N SER A 49 7.40 -0.93 5.27
CA SER A 49 6.87 -1.23 3.92
C SER A 49 7.48 -0.32 2.86
N ALA A 50 7.70 0.96 3.19
CA ALA A 50 8.36 1.92 2.32
C ALA A 50 9.80 1.49 1.96
N ALA A 51 10.57 1.01 2.94
CA ALA A 51 11.92 0.50 2.70
C ALA A 51 11.91 -0.78 1.86
N ILE A 52 10.95 -1.67 2.08
CA ILE A 52 10.78 -2.88 1.27
C ILE A 52 10.47 -2.49 -0.19
N CYS A 53 9.50 -1.63 -0.41
CA CYS A 53 9.13 -1.19 -1.76
C CYS A 53 10.27 -0.45 -2.47
N ALA A 54 11.05 0.36 -1.72
CA ALA A 54 12.22 1.03 -2.25
C ALA A 54 13.33 0.03 -2.65
N ALA A 55 13.61 -0.95 -1.80
CA ALA A 55 14.62 -1.98 -2.07
C ALA A 55 14.27 -2.87 -3.27
N LEU A 56 12.97 -3.11 -3.48
CA LEU A 56 12.47 -3.90 -4.61
C LEU A 56 12.28 -3.05 -5.88
N GLY A 57 12.41 -1.73 -5.81
CA GLY A 57 12.12 -0.84 -6.93
C GLY A 57 10.67 -0.93 -7.41
N LEU A 58 9.71 -1.08 -6.48
CA LEU A 58 8.32 -1.40 -6.79
C LEU A 58 7.61 -0.20 -7.44
N THR A 59 7.50 -0.24 -8.76
CA THR A 59 6.87 0.80 -9.61
C THR A 59 5.87 0.19 -10.59
N GLY A 60 5.31 0.97 -11.49
CA GLY A 60 4.34 0.53 -12.49
C GLY A 60 3.04 0.02 -11.86
N LEU A 61 2.43 -0.98 -12.47
CA LEU A 61 1.18 -1.60 -12.01
C LEU A 61 1.32 -2.25 -10.62
N ALA A 62 2.46 -2.88 -10.34
CA ALA A 62 2.73 -3.48 -9.02
C ALA A 62 2.85 -2.40 -7.94
N GLY A 63 3.47 -1.25 -8.27
CA GLY A 63 3.48 -0.08 -7.39
C GLY A 63 2.08 0.47 -7.13
N GLY A 64 1.23 0.54 -8.16
CA GLY A 64 -0.17 0.94 -8.04
C GLY A 64 -0.98 0.00 -7.14
N ALA A 65 -0.81 -1.32 -7.30
CA ALA A 65 -1.43 -2.31 -6.43
C ALA A 65 -0.98 -2.16 -4.97
N ALA A 66 0.30 -1.88 -4.73
CA ALA A 66 0.84 -1.65 -3.40
C ALA A 66 0.24 -0.41 -2.74
N VAL A 67 0.14 0.71 -3.48
CA VAL A 67 -0.55 1.94 -3.00
C VAL A 67 -1.98 1.62 -2.61
N ALA A 68 -2.74 0.93 -3.48
CA ALA A 68 -4.13 0.56 -3.23
C ALA A 68 -4.27 -0.28 -1.95
N GLY A 69 -3.42 -1.28 -1.77
CA GLY A 69 -3.40 -2.11 -0.56
C GLY A 69 -3.10 -1.33 0.70
N CYS A 70 -2.12 -0.43 0.65
CA CYS A 70 -1.78 0.45 1.76
C CYS A 70 -2.92 1.41 2.11
N CYS A 71 -3.56 2.04 1.11
CA CYS A 71 -4.72 2.90 1.31
C CYS A 71 -5.88 2.14 1.95
N ALA A 72 -6.20 0.94 1.45
CA ALA A 72 -7.27 0.11 2.00
C ALA A 72 -7.03 -0.27 3.46
N GLN A 73 -5.80 -0.60 3.84
CA GLN A 73 -5.46 -0.88 5.23
C GLN A 73 -5.64 0.36 6.11
N MET A 74 -5.10 1.50 5.70
CA MET A 74 -5.14 2.72 6.49
C MET A 74 -6.57 3.25 6.66
N VAL A 75 -7.29 3.42 5.55
CA VAL A 75 -8.69 3.89 5.56
C VAL A 75 -9.59 2.87 6.23
N GLY A 76 -9.39 1.57 5.99
CA GLY A 76 -10.16 0.51 6.63
C GLY A 76 -10.07 0.57 8.16
N PHE A 77 -8.87 0.66 8.71
CA PHE A 77 -8.71 0.81 10.17
C PHE A 77 -9.21 2.16 10.69
N ALA A 78 -9.03 3.24 9.93
CA ALA A 78 -9.54 4.55 10.29
C ALA A 78 -11.07 4.54 10.45
N VAL A 79 -11.78 3.97 9.47
CA VAL A 79 -13.25 3.83 9.50
C VAL A 79 -13.70 2.89 10.62
N MET A 80 -13.05 1.73 10.79
CA MET A 80 -13.39 0.78 11.86
C MET A 80 -13.23 1.39 13.26
N SER A 81 -12.21 2.22 13.47
CA SER A 81 -11.96 2.86 14.76
C SER A 81 -12.80 4.10 15.02
N PHE A 82 -13.62 4.53 14.05
CA PHE A 82 -14.37 5.79 14.14
C PHE A 82 -15.35 5.83 15.30
N ARG A 83 -15.95 4.68 15.67
CA ARG A 83 -16.91 4.62 16.80
C ARG A 83 -16.25 4.93 18.13
N GLU A 84 -15.01 4.51 18.33
CA GLU A 84 -14.24 4.67 19.57
C GLU A 84 -13.46 5.99 19.58
N ASN A 85 -12.79 6.30 18.49
CA ASN A 85 -11.79 7.37 18.42
C ASN A 85 -12.25 8.62 17.64
N ARG A 86 -13.45 8.56 17.02
CA ARG A 86 -14.03 9.69 16.27
C ARG A 86 -13.05 10.26 15.23
N TRP A 87 -13.07 11.56 15.04
CA TRP A 87 -12.22 12.27 14.07
C TRP A 87 -10.72 12.15 14.35
N GLY A 88 -10.33 12.10 15.63
CA GLY A 88 -8.93 11.91 16.00
C GLY A 88 -8.37 10.57 15.50
N GLY A 89 -9.14 9.48 15.65
CA GLY A 89 -8.77 8.16 15.13
C GLY A 89 -8.80 8.10 13.62
N LEU A 90 -9.77 8.76 12.97
CA LEU A 90 -9.85 8.80 11.52
C LEU A 90 -8.61 9.46 10.91
N VAL A 91 -8.19 10.61 11.42
CA VAL A 91 -7.02 11.35 10.92
C VAL A 91 -5.72 10.62 11.26
N SER A 92 -5.56 10.15 12.50
CA SER A 92 -4.32 9.50 12.93
C SER A 92 -4.04 8.20 12.20
N GLN A 93 -5.06 7.45 11.82
CA GLN A 93 -4.91 6.18 11.10
C GLN A 93 -5.03 6.35 9.58
N GLY A 94 -5.94 7.19 9.11
CA GLY A 94 -6.15 7.41 7.69
C GLY A 94 -5.03 8.21 7.03
N ILE A 95 -4.45 9.18 7.73
CA ILE A 95 -3.36 10.02 7.20
C ILE A 95 -2.03 9.74 7.91
N GLY A 96 -2.06 9.25 9.15
CA GLY A 96 -0.87 8.90 9.91
C GLY A 96 -0.37 7.50 9.57
N THR A 97 -0.85 6.47 10.29
CA THR A 97 -0.44 5.08 10.04
C THR A 97 -1.40 4.07 10.64
N SER A 98 -1.62 2.95 9.92
CA SER A 98 -2.37 1.78 10.43
C SER A 98 -1.63 0.99 11.53
N MET A 99 -0.31 1.20 11.68
CA MET A 99 0.51 0.56 12.71
C MET A 99 0.00 0.83 14.13
N LEU A 100 -0.72 1.93 14.35
CA LEU A 100 -1.36 2.26 15.64
C LEU A 100 -2.34 1.17 16.11
N GLN A 101 -2.87 0.36 15.20
CA GLN A 101 -3.78 -0.76 15.54
C GLN A 101 -3.04 -2.03 15.96
N MET A 102 -1.72 -2.07 15.90
CA MET A 102 -0.96 -3.29 16.18
C MET A 102 -1.24 -3.85 17.58
N GLY A 103 -1.38 -2.99 18.59
CA GLY A 103 -1.74 -3.40 19.95
C GLY A 103 -3.11 -4.07 20.04
N ASN A 104 -4.07 -3.63 19.23
CA ASN A 104 -5.41 -4.21 19.16
C ASN A 104 -5.42 -5.50 18.31
N ILE A 105 -4.65 -5.56 17.25
CA ILE A 105 -4.48 -6.74 16.39
C ILE A 105 -3.90 -7.91 17.20
N VAL A 106 -2.89 -7.66 18.03
CA VAL A 106 -2.29 -8.71 18.89
C VAL A 106 -3.32 -9.26 19.88
N LYS A 107 -4.20 -8.42 20.42
CA LYS A 107 -5.28 -8.87 21.33
C LYS A 107 -6.40 -9.58 20.61
N ASN A 108 -6.75 -9.16 19.41
CA ASN A 108 -7.82 -9.74 18.60
C ASN A 108 -7.47 -9.69 17.11
N PRO A 109 -6.82 -10.73 16.56
CA PRO A 109 -6.41 -10.75 15.15
C PRO A 109 -7.55 -10.61 14.13
N ARG A 110 -8.78 -10.88 14.54
CA ARG A 110 -9.96 -10.80 13.66
C ARG A 110 -10.23 -9.38 13.14
N ILE A 111 -9.78 -8.35 13.85
CA ILE A 111 -9.93 -6.96 13.39
C ILE A 111 -9.11 -6.65 12.15
N TRP A 112 -8.14 -7.49 11.81
CA TRP A 112 -7.32 -7.34 10.60
C TRP A 112 -8.01 -7.84 9.33
N ILE A 113 -9.01 -8.71 9.47
CA ILE A 113 -9.69 -9.35 8.33
C ILE A 113 -10.35 -8.33 7.41
N PRO A 114 -11.19 -7.38 7.89
CA PRO A 114 -11.89 -6.46 6.98
C PRO A 114 -10.97 -5.56 6.15
N PRO A 115 -9.93 -4.90 6.70
CA PRO A 115 -8.99 -4.11 5.90
C PRO A 115 -8.20 -4.97 4.91
N THR A 116 -7.85 -6.21 5.27
CA THR A 116 -7.14 -7.14 4.38
C THR A 116 -8.03 -7.59 3.22
N LEU A 117 -9.30 -7.87 3.46
CA LEU A 117 -10.27 -8.16 2.39
C LEU A 117 -10.48 -6.94 1.49
N ALA A 118 -10.55 -5.74 2.06
CA ALA A 118 -10.61 -4.51 1.28
C ALA A 118 -9.38 -4.38 0.36
N SER A 119 -8.17 -4.63 0.87
CA SER A 119 -6.93 -4.64 0.08
C SER A 119 -6.99 -5.66 -1.06
N ALA A 120 -7.52 -6.86 -0.80
CA ALA A 120 -7.67 -7.90 -1.82
C ALA A 120 -8.64 -7.53 -2.95
N ILE A 121 -9.60 -6.63 -2.68
CA ILE A 121 -10.55 -6.12 -3.68
C ILE A 121 -9.98 -4.91 -4.41
N THR A 122 -9.41 -3.95 -3.68
CA THR A 122 -8.89 -2.71 -4.27
C THR A 122 -7.66 -2.94 -5.15
N GLY A 123 -6.83 -3.94 -4.83
CA GLY A 123 -5.67 -4.32 -5.65
C GLY A 123 -6.04 -4.62 -7.11
N PRO A 124 -6.90 -5.62 -7.38
CA PRO A 124 -7.36 -5.91 -8.74
C PRO A 124 -8.10 -4.75 -9.41
N LEU A 125 -8.85 -3.95 -8.65
CA LEU A 125 -9.48 -2.74 -9.20
C LEU A 125 -8.43 -1.76 -9.70
N ALA A 126 -7.35 -1.56 -8.92
CA ALA A 126 -6.25 -0.70 -9.33
C ALA A 126 -5.53 -1.21 -10.58
N THR A 127 -5.27 -2.53 -10.66
CA THR A 127 -4.48 -3.09 -11.77
C THR A 127 -5.29 -3.38 -13.02
N CYS A 128 -6.51 -3.90 -12.90
CA CYS A 128 -7.30 -4.37 -14.04
C CYS A 128 -8.31 -3.32 -14.55
N LEU A 129 -8.89 -2.51 -13.65
CA LEU A 129 -9.91 -1.54 -14.03
C LEU A 129 -9.33 -0.15 -14.30
N PHE A 130 -8.52 0.36 -13.37
CA PHE A 130 -7.98 1.71 -13.47
C PHE A 130 -6.59 1.76 -14.12
N HIS A 131 -5.91 0.61 -14.26
CA HIS A 131 -4.50 0.56 -14.70
C HIS A 131 -3.66 1.60 -13.99
N LEU A 132 -3.83 1.68 -12.66
CA LEU A 132 -3.17 2.66 -11.82
C LEU A 132 -1.68 2.34 -11.74
N GLU A 133 -0.88 3.07 -12.49
CA GLU A 133 0.58 2.95 -12.46
C GLU A 133 1.18 3.97 -11.50
N MET A 134 2.06 3.49 -10.63
CA MET A 134 2.85 4.32 -9.74
C MET A 134 4.29 4.36 -10.25
N ASN A 135 4.61 5.33 -11.12
CA ASN A 135 5.93 5.53 -11.72
C ASN A 135 6.75 6.63 -11.01
N GLY A 136 6.29 7.08 -9.85
CA GLY A 136 7.04 7.96 -8.97
C GLY A 136 8.13 7.22 -8.18
N ALA A 137 8.59 7.82 -7.09
CA ALA A 137 9.60 7.20 -6.24
C ALA A 137 9.08 5.88 -5.63
N PRO A 138 9.83 4.75 -5.73
CA PRO A 138 9.39 3.44 -5.22
C PRO A 138 8.99 3.42 -3.74
N VAL A 139 9.56 4.31 -2.93
CA VAL A 139 9.18 4.52 -1.52
C VAL A 139 7.69 4.80 -1.37
N SER A 140 7.11 5.57 -2.30
CA SER A 140 5.72 6.01 -2.25
C SER A 140 4.74 4.86 -2.39
N SER A 141 5.12 3.76 -3.08
CA SER A 141 4.26 2.59 -3.25
C SER A 141 3.93 1.88 -1.93
N GLY A 142 4.80 1.98 -0.94
CA GLY A 142 4.60 1.37 0.38
C GLY A 142 3.98 2.30 1.43
N MET A 143 3.57 3.52 1.06
CA MET A 143 3.10 4.52 2.03
C MET A 143 1.57 4.72 2.05
N GLY A 144 0.87 4.42 0.96
CA GLY A 144 -0.58 4.63 0.86
C GLY A 144 -0.97 6.07 1.20
N THR A 145 -1.98 6.24 2.05
CA THR A 145 -2.46 7.55 2.50
C THR A 145 -1.60 8.19 3.59
N CYS A 146 -0.51 7.57 4.03
CA CYS A 146 0.41 8.14 5.02
C CYS A 146 1.00 9.46 4.51
N GLY A 147 0.56 10.59 5.07
CA GLY A 147 0.91 11.91 4.59
C GLY A 147 0.57 12.18 3.12
N LEU A 148 -0.36 11.40 2.53
CA LEU A 148 -0.71 11.39 1.10
C LEU A 148 0.48 11.06 0.18
N VAL A 149 1.53 10.44 0.69
CA VAL A 149 2.76 10.16 -0.07
C VAL A 149 2.51 9.20 -1.23
N GLY A 150 1.63 8.20 -1.05
CA GLY A 150 1.25 7.29 -2.13
C GLY A 150 0.59 8.03 -3.29
N GLN A 151 -0.38 8.88 -3.01
CA GLN A 151 -1.10 9.69 -4.01
C GLN A 151 -0.17 10.69 -4.71
N ILE A 152 0.70 11.35 -3.96
CA ILE A 152 1.72 12.24 -4.51
C ILE A 152 2.68 11.46 -5.42
N GLY A 153 3.08 10.24 -5.02
CA GLY A 153 3.92 9.36 -5.82
C GLY A 153 3.28 8.97 -7.15
N VAL A 154 2.00 8.63 -7.15
CA VAL A 154 1.23 8.35 -8.37
C VAL A 154 1.16 9.58 -9.26
N TYR A 155 0.80 10.73 -8.70
CA TYR A 155 0.70 11.99 -9.45
C TYR A 155 2.04 12.42 -10.05
N THR A 156 3.14 12.37 -9.30
CA THR A 156 4.48 12.71 -9.80
C THR A 156 4.92 11.74 -10.89
N GLY A 157 4.55 10.46 -10.79
CA GLY A 157 4.75 9.46 -11.83
C GLY A 157 4.05 9.88 -13.13
N TRP A 158 2.77 10.21 -13.07
CA TRP A 158 2.01 10.65 -14.25
C TRP A 158 2.60 11.89 -14.91
N VAL A 159 3.04 12.89 -14.11
CA VAL A 159 3.69 14.09 -14.64
C VAL A 159 5.00 13.73 -15.36
N SER A 160 5.79 12.83 -14.80
CA SER A 160 7.02 12.35 -15.42
C SER A 160 6.75 11.58 -16.71
N ASP A 161 5.72 10.73 -16.74
CA ASP A 161 5.34 9.93 -17.89
C ASP A 161 4.81 10.80 -19.05
N VAL A 162 4.04 11.83 -18.73
CA VAL A 162 3.58 12.83 -19.72
C VAL A 162 4.78 13.64 -20.26
N ALA A 163 5.71 14.05 -19.40
CA ALA A 163 6.90 14.79 -19.80
C ALA A 163 7.85 13.92 -20.66
N ALA A 164 7.92 12.61 -20.39
CA ALA A 164 8.70 11.65 -21.18
C ALA A 164 7.99 11.20 -22.47
N GLY A 165 6.71 11.57 -22.66
CA GLY A 165 5.91 11.17 -23.82
C GLY A 165 5.41 9.72 -23.79
N THR A 166 5.56 9.03 -22.68
CA THR A 166 5.06 7.66 -22.48
C THR A 166 3.55 7.61 -22.20
N LYS A 167 3.01 8.71 -21.64
CA LYS A 167 1.57 8.90 -21.42
C LYS A 167 1.09 10.14 -22.16
N ALA A 168 0.04 10.01 -22.96
CA ALA A 168 -0.46 11.12 -23.80
C ALA A 168 -1.05 12.28 -22.97
N ALA A 169 -1.82 11.97 -21.92
CA ALA A 169 -2.40 12.95 -21.00
C ALA A 169 -2.92 12.26 -19.73
N ILE A 170 -3.07 13.01 -18.65
CA ILE A 170 -3.74 12.55 -17.43
C ILE A 170 -5.25 12.61 -17.69
N THR A 171 -5.93 11.47 -17.61
CA THR A 171 -7.36 11.32 -17.90
C THR A 171 -8.23 11.47 -16.65
N ALA A 172 -9.53 11.71 -16.85
CA ALA A 172 -10.49 11.70 -15.74
C ALA A 172 -10.54 10.34 -15.02
N MET A 173 -10.31 9.23 -15.74
CA MET A 173 -10.25 7.89 -15.14
C MET A 173 -9.06 7.74 -14.19
N ASP A 174 -7.91 8.35 -14.50
CA ASP A 174 -6.75 8.34 -13.61
C ASP A 174 -7.09 9.03 -12.27
N TRP A 175 -7.76 10.19 -12.33
CA TRP A 175 -8.19 10.90 -11.13
C TRP A 175 -9.24 10.14 -10.33
N ILE A 176 -10.20 9.51 -11.01
CA ILE A 176 -11.20 8.67 -10.35
C ILE A 176 -10.51 7.49 -9.66
N GLY A 177 -9.59 6.82 -10.35
CA GLY A 177 -8.79 5.74 -9.77
C GLY A 177 -8.01 6.17 -8.53
N LEU A 178 -7.35 7.32 -8.60
CA LEU A 178 -6.56 7.88 -7.48
C LEU A 178 -7.41 8.21 -6.24
N VAL A 179 -8.65 8.67 -6.44
CA VAL A 179 -9.55 9.08 -5.34
C VAL A 179 -10.32 7.88 -4.77
N LEU A 180 -10.70 6.90 -5.62
CA LEU A 180 -11.47 5.73 -5.18
C LEU A 180 -10.60 4.65 -4.51
N ILE A 181 -9.32 4.62 -4.82
CA ILE A 181 -8.33 3.68 -4.28
C ILE A 181 -7.53 4.32 -3.16
#